data_203dd2ea0bdb086bc1886c071f457de6
#
_entry.id   203dd2ea0bdb086bc1886c071f457de6
#
_cell.length_a   1.000
_cell.length_b   1.000
_cell.length_c   1.000
_cell.angle_alpha   90.00
_cell.angle_beta   90.00
_cell.angle_gamma   90.00
#
_symmetry.space_group_name_H-M   'P 1'
#
loop_
_entity.id
_entity.type
_entity.pdbx_description
1 polymer ?
#
loop_
_entity_poly.entity_id
_entity_poly.type
_entity_poly.pdbx_seq_one_letter_code
_entity_poly.pdbx_strand_id
1 'polypeptide(L)'
;MIEVLVVDDDIRVAQVNAAYVEKVPGFHVAGEAHSAAEALRRVEELARVDLVLMDHYLPDDTGLSVVREMRRRGHRTDVIMVTAARDVSTVQEAMRHGALQYLVKPFAFAGLRAKLEAYAELRRTLDGGGEAEQAEVDRIFGALSASSEPGLPKGHSPTTAELVRRALIDAGGPLSAQEIAERTGVSRQTAQRYLKLLERTGRARLTLKYGDAGRPEHRYVWATRA
;
A
#
# COMPACT_ATOMS: atom_id res chain seq x y z
N MET A 1 -18.61 -3.83 11.72
CA MET A 1 -17.55 -4.84 11.63
C MET A 1 -17.39 -5.18 10.16
N ILE A 2 -16.16 -5.22 9.64
CA ILE A 2 -15.83 -5.59 8.26
C ILE A 2 -15.44 -7.07 8.28
N GLU A 3 -16.20 -7.90 7.57
CA GLU A 3 -16.00 -9.34 7.50
C GLU A 3 -15.00 -9.67 6.39
N VAL A 4 -13.89 -10.36 6.74
CA VAL A 4 -12.77 -10.63 5.85
C VAL A 4 -12.62 -12.13 5.60
N LEU A 5 -12.58 -12.53 4.33
CA LEU A 5 -12.13 -13.87 3.92
C LEU A 5 -10.65 -13.82 3.57
N VAL A 6 -9.85 -14.67 4.18
CA VAL A 6 -8.41 -14.80 3.87
C VAL A 6 -8.20 -15.98 2.95
N VAL A 7 -7.57 -15.74 1.78
CA VAL A 7 -7.31 -16.77 0.77
C VAL A 7 -5.81 -16.86 0.50
N ASP A 8 -5.21 -17.99 0.87
CA ASP A 8 -3.76 -18.25 0.70
C ASP A 8 -3.55 -19.77 0.69
N ASP A 9 -2.77 -20.29 -0.24
CA ASP A 9 -2.50 -21.74 -0.35
C ASP A 9 -1.65 -22.27 0.79
N ASP A 10 -0.80 -21.44 1.39
CA ASP A 10 -0.06 -21.76 2.60
C ASP A 10 -0.91 -21.48 3.85
N ILE A 11 -1.36 -22.55 4.50
CA ILE A 11 -2.17 -22.50 5.74
C ILE A 11 -1.52 -21.61 6.81
N ARG A 12 -0.18 -21.67 6.96
CA ARG A 12 0.52 -20.87 7.96
C ARG A 12 0.49 -19.38 7.61
N VAL A 13 0.61 -19.05 6.33
CA VAL A 13 0.52 -17.66 5.85
C VAL A 13 -0.90 -17.14 5.99
N ALA A 14 -1.91 -17.95 5.66
CA ALA A 14 -3.31 -17.62 5.89
C ALA A 14 -3.57 -17.31 7.37
N GLN A 15 -3.14 -18.16 8.30
CA GLN A 15 -3.27 -17.96 9.75
C GLN A 15 -2.56 -16.68 10.24
N VAL A 16 -1.36 -16.38 9.73
CA VAL A 16 -0.64 -15.14 10.07
C VAL A 16 -1.41 -13.92 9.56
N ASN A 17 -1.92 -13.98 8.33
CA ASN A 17 -2.72 -12.89 7.76
C ASN A 17 -4.04 -12.73 8.53
N ALA A 18 -4.72 -13.81 8.89
CA ALA A 18 -5.91 -13.81 9.72
C ALA A 18 -5.63 -13.17 11.10
N ALA A 19 -4.55 -13.57 11.77
CA ALA A 19 -4.14 -12.97 13.03
C ALA A 19 -3.77 -11.48 12.91
N TYR A 20 -3.29 -11.04 11.75
CA TYR A 20 -3.06 -9.62 11.47
C TYR A 20 -4.37 -8.85 11.29
N VAL A 21 -5.34 -9.42 10.57
CA VAL A 21 -6.68 -8.84 10.40
C VAL A 21 -7.35 -8.62 11.74
N GLU A 22 -7.39 -9.62 12.60
CA GLU A 22 -8.01 -9.55 13.94
C GLU A 22 -7.39 -8.50 14.87
N LYS A 23 -6.14 -8.11 14.63
CA LYS A 23 -5.47 -7.04 15.38
C LYS A 23 -5.88 -5.63 14.92
N VAL A 24 -6.59 -5.50 13.81
CA VAL A 24 -7.02 -4.20 13.31
C VAL A 24 -8.45 -3.90 13.77
N PRO A 25 -8.67 -2.84 14.55
CA PRO A 25 -10.01 -2.54 15.05
C PRO A 25 -11.03 -2.38 13.93
N GLY A 26 -12.19 -3.00 14.10
CA GLY A 26 -13.29 -2.93 13.13
C GLY A 26 -13.27 -4.03 12.06
N PHE A 27 -12.29 -4.93 12.08
CA PHE A 27 -12.19 -6.08 11.18
C PHE A 27 -12.40 -7.38 11.94
N HIS A 28 -12.92 -8.39 11.25
CA HIS A 28 -13.11 -9.75 11.73
C HIS A 28 -12.88 -10.75 10.59
N VAL A 29 -12.28 -11.90 10.90
CA VAL A 29 -12.04 -12.97 9.93
C VAL A 29 -13.28 -13.86 9.86
N ALA A 30 -14.05 -13.75 8.77
CA ALA A 30 -15.22 -14.58 8.51
C ALA A 30 -14.85 -16.02 8.13
N GLY A 31 -13.65 -16.24 7.61
CA GLY A 31 -13.16 -17.57 7.24
C GLY A 31 -11.82 -17.52 6.52
N GLU A 32 -11.30 -18.71 6.26
CA GLU A 32 -10.08 -18.94 5.47
C GLU A 32 -10.40 -19.88 4.31
N ALA A 33 -9.65 -19.79 3.21
CA ALA A 33 -9.71 -20.69 2.06
C ALA A 33 -8.31 -20.91 1.49
N HIS A 34 -8.05 -22.13 0.99
CA HIS A 34 -6.71 -22.54 0.56
C HIS A 34 -6.65 -22.96 -0.91
N SER A 35 -7.72 -22.70 -1.66
CA SER A 35 -7.81 -22.94 -3.10
C SER A 35 -8.82 -22.01 -3.74
N ALA A 36 -8.77 -21.87 -5.06
CA ALA A 36 -9.71 -21.05 -5.84
C ALA A 36 -11.15 -21.59 -5.69
N ALA A 37 -11.32 -22.90 -5.78
CA ALA A 37 -12.63 -23.53 -5.62
C ALA A 37 -13.20 -23.29 -4.21
N GLU A 38 -12.37 -23.39 -3.18
CA GLU A 38 -12.78 -23.13 -1.80
C GLU A 38 -13.12 -21.65 -1.61
N ALA A 39 -12.33 -20.73 -2.14
CA ALA A 39 -12.57 -19.30 -2.03
C ALA A 39 -13.94 -18.92 -2.61
N LEU A 40 -14.26 -19.40 -3.83
CA LEU A 40 -15.56 -19.17 -4.46
C LEU A 40 -16.71 -19.73 -3.62
N ARG A 41 -16.58 -20.94 -3.13
CA ARG A 41 -17.57 -21.58 -2.25
C ARG A 41 -17.78 -20.77 -0.97
N ARG A 42 -16.69 -20.33 -0.30
CA ARG A 42 -16.78 -19.53 0.93
C ARG A 42 -17.48 -18.18 0.73
N VAL A 43 -17.21 -17.50 -0.40
CA VAL A 43 -17.92 -16.25 -0.72
C VAL A 43 -19.43 -16.45 -0.86
N GLU A 44 -19.88 -17.63 -1.31
CA GLU A 44 -21.30 -17.97 -1.45
C GLU A 44 -21.94 -18.46 -0.14
N GLU A 45 -21.22 -19.26 0.65
CA GLU A 45 -21.71 -19.88 1.88
C GLU A 45 -21.76 -18.94 3.08
N LEU A 46 -20.80 -18.02 3.18
CA LEU A 46 -20.70 -17.10 4.30
C LEU A 46 -21.82 -16.05 4.23
N ALA A 47 -22.46 -15.80 5.36
CA ALA A 47 -23.58 -14.86 5.45
C ALA A 47 -23.18 -13.44 4.99
N ARG A 48 -21.92 -13.07 5.17
CA ARG A 48 -21.37 -11.80 4.75
C ARG A 48 -19.84 -11.92 4.55
N VAL A 49 -19.37 -11.39 3.44
CA VAL A 49 -17.95 -11.14 3.17
C VAL A 49 -17.83 -9.75 2.54
N ASP A 50 -17.26 -8.82 3.26
CA ASP A 50 -17.05 -7.45 2.78
C ASP A 50 -15.76 -7.33 1.98
N LEU A 51 -14.72 -8.04 2.42
CA LEU A 51 -13.37 -7.97 1.86
C LEU A 51 -12.76 -9.35 1.72
N VAL A 52 -12.06 -9.60 0.62
CA VAL A 52 -11.19 -10.76 0.43
C VAL A 52 -9.73 -10.31 0.41
N LEU A 53 -8.90 -10.90 1.26
CA LEU A 53 -7.44 -10.87 1.10
C LEU A 53 -7.05 -12.06 0.22
N MET A 54 -6.63 -11.81 -1.02
CA MET A 54 -6.50 -12.83 -2.06
C MET A 54 -5.04 -13.01 -2.47
N ASP A 55 -4.48 -14.20 -2.27
CA ASP A 55 -3.23 -14.54 -2.95
C ASP A 55 -3.46 -14.74 -4.46
N HIS A 56 -2.44 -14.47 -5.23
CA HIS A 56 -2.44 -14.73 -6.67
C HIS A 56 -2.22 -16.20 -7.00
N TYR A 57 -1.33 -16.86 -6.28
CA TYR A 57 -0.96 -18.24 -6.53
C TYR A 57 -1.79 -19.17 -5.67
N LEU A 58 -2.68 -19.93 -6.29
CA LEU A 58 -3.49 -20.96 -5.66
C LEU A 58 -3.24 -22.29 -6.38
N PRO A 59 -3.47 -23.44 -5.70
CA PRO A 59 -3.06 -24.74 -6.24
C PRO A 59 -3.85 -25.18 -7.47
N ASP A 60 -5.05 -24.67 -7.65
CA ASP A 60 -6.02 -25.07 -8.69
C ASP A 60 -6.25 -23.98 -9.75
N ASP A 61 -5.99 -22.71 -9.45
CA ASP A 61 -6.13 -21.57 -10.39
C ASP A 61 -5.41 -20.32 -9.84
N THR A 62 -5.53 -19.17 -10.50
CA THR A 62 -5.02 -17.91 -9.99
C THR A 62 -6.06 -17.14 -9.19
N GLY A 63 -5.61 -16.35 -8.20
CA GLY A 63 -6.51 -15.46 -7.47
C GLY A 63 -7.22 -14.46 -8.39
N LEU A 64 -6.61 -14.06 -9.50
CA LEU A 64 -7.26 -13.21 -10.51
C LEU A 64 -8.42 -13.91 -11.20
N SER A 65 -8.29 -15.22 -11.49
CA SER A 65 -9.40 -16.03 -12.01
C SER A 65 -10.56 -16.10 -11.03
N VAL A 66 -10.28 -16.23 -9.74
CA VAL A 66 -11.29 -16.16 -8.67
C VAL A 66 -12.00 -14.80 -8.69
N VAL A 67 -11.27 -13.70 -8.75
CA VAL A 67 -11.87 -12.35 -8.81
C VAL A 67 -12.77 -12.20 -10.02
N ARG A 68 -12.33 -12.63 -11.22
CA ARG A 68 -13.14 -12.62 -12.45
C ARG A 68 -14.42 -13.42 -12.28
N GLU A 69 -14.31 -14.62 -11.72
CA GLU A 69 -15.47 -15.50 -11.53
C GLU A 69 -16.45 -14.92 -10.50
N MET A 70 -15.95 -14.33 -9.40
CA MET A 70 -16.79 -13.59 -8.46
C MET A 70 -17.59 -12.50 -9.16
N ARG A 71 -16.94 -11.67 -10.00
CA ARG A 71 -17.63 -10.62 -10.77
C ARG A 71 -18.64 -11.17 -11.75
N ARG A 72 -18.31 -12.28 -12.44
CA ARG A 72 -19.24 -12.97 -13.36
C ARG A 72 -20.49 -13.49 -12.64
N ARG A 73 -20.36 -13.96 -11.39
CA ARG A 73 -21.48 -14.40 -10.53
C ARG A 73 -22.21 -13.24 -9.86
N GLY A 74 -21.80 -11.99 -10.08
CA GLY A 74 -22.46 -10.80 -9.52
C GLY A 74 -22.01 -10.42 -8.11
N HIS A 75 -21.00 -11.10 -7.54
CA HIS A 75 -20.45 -10.72 -6.24
C HIS A 75 -19.72 -9.38 -6.32
N ARG A 76 -20.08 -8.47 -5.42
CA ARG A 76 -19.47 -7.12 -5.30
C ARG A 76 -18.47 -7.02 -4.16
N THR A 77 -18.15 -8.13 -3.52
CA THR A 77 -17.15 -8.21 -2.45
C THR A 77 -15.84 -7.57 -2.89
N ASP A 78 -15.30 -6.71 -2.07
CA ASP A 78 -14.05 -6.00 -2.35
C ASP A 78 -12.83 -6.94 -2.24
N VAL A 79 -11.78 -6.65 -2.98
CA VAL A 79 -10.58 -7.50 -3.03
C VAL A 79 -9.32 -6.68 -2.85
N ILE A 80 -8.46 -7.14 -1.94
CA ILE A 80 -7.06 -6.73 -1.82
C ILE A 80 -6.19 -7.92 -2.22
N MET A 81 -5.39 -7.76 -3.28
CA MET A 81 -4.42 -8.79 -3.65
C MET A 81 -3.22 -8.77 -2.69
N VAL A 82 -2.86 -9.94 -2.15
CA VAL A 82 -1.76 -10.11 -1.17
C VAL A 82 -0.85 -11.21 -1.67
N THR A 83 0.17 -10.89 -2.45
CA THR A 83 0.87 -11.89 -3.26
C THR A 83 2.35 -11.60 -3.50
N ALA A 84 3.13 -12.64 -3.84
CA ALA A 84 4.52 -12.51 -4.26
C ALA A 84 4.69 -12.01 -5.70
N ALA A 85 3.62 -12.01 -6.53
CA ALA A 85 3.67 -11.51 -7.91
C ALA A 85 3.99 -10.00 -7.92
N ARG A 86 4.99 -9.62 -8.72
CA ARG A 86 5.50 -8.24 -8.80
C ARG A 86 5.49 -7.68 -10.21
N ASP A 87 5.09 -8.47 -11.17
CA ASP A 87 5.06 -8.03 -12.56
C ASP A 87 3.92 -7.04 -12.79
N VAL A 88 4.22 -6.04 -13.59
CA VAL A 88 3.29 -4.93 -13.85
C VAL A 88 2.02 -5.40 -14.55
N SER A 89 2.11 -6.44 -15.38
CA SER A 89 0.96 -6.99 -16.08
C SER A 89 -0.06 -7.60 -15.12
N THR A 90 0.38 -8.38 -14.15
CA THR A 90 -0.48 -8.95 -13.10
C THR A 90 -1.14 -7.85 -12.26
N VAL A 91 -0.39 -6.81 -11.89
CA VAL A 91 -0.95 -5.67 -11.15
C VAL A 91 -2.02 -4.94 -11.99
N GLN A 92 -1.75 -4.69 -13.28
CA GLN A 92 -2.72 -4.04 -14.18
C GLN A 92 -3.98 -4.90 -14.37
N GLU A 93 -3.82 -6.20 -14.49
CA GLU A 93 -4.94 -7.12 -14.63
C GLU A 93 -5.80 -7.16 -13.37
N ALA A 94 -5.17 -7.19 -12.18
CA ALA A 94 -5.88 -7.10 -10.91
C ALA A 94 -6.74 -5.82 -10.82
N MET A 95 -6.18 -4.68 -11.21
CA MET A 95 -6.93 -3.41 -11.24
C MET A 95 -8.10 -3.44 -12.21
N ARG A 96 -7.91 -4.01 -13.43
CA ARG A 96 -9.00 -4.12 -14.44
C ARG A 96 -10.16 -5.00 -13.95
N HIS A 97 -9.87 -5.99 -13.11
CA HIS A 97 -10.89 -6.87 -12.53
C HIS A 97 -11.46 -6.37 -11.20
N GLY A 98 -11.11 -5.14 -10.80
CA GLY A 98 -11.69 -4.47 -9.65
C GLY A 98 -11.05 -4.87 -8.31
N ALA A 99 -9.79 -5.27 -8.29
CA ALA A 99 -9.01 -5.28 -7.06
C ALA A 99 -8.78 -3.84 -6.60
N LEU A 100 -9.16 -3.52 -5.37
CA LEU A 100 -9.05 -2.17 -4.83
C LEU A 100 -7.60 -1.81 -4.49
N GLN A 101 -6.84 -2.78 -4.02
CA GLN A 101 -5.46 -2.58 -3.56
C GLN A 101 -4.61 -3.82 -3.83
N TYR A 102 -3.29 -3.61 -3.76
CA TYR A 102 -2.29 -4.65 -3.99
C TYR A 102 -1.20 -4.56 -2.92
N LEU A 103 -0.86 -5.68 -2.27
CA LEU A 103 0.18 -5.78 -1.25
C LEU A 103 1.16 -6.89 -1.65
N VAL A 104 2.43 -6.52 -1.80
CA VAL A 104 3.48 -7.45 -2.24
C VAL A 104 4.13 -8.13 -1.05
N LYS A 105 4.16 -9.46 -1.04
CA LYS A 105 4.88 -10.30 -0.07
C LYS A 105 6.42 -10.22 -0.32
N PRO A 106 7.27 -10.24 0.71
CA PRO A 106 6.95 -10.23 2.14
C PRO A 106 6.63 -8.83 2.66
N PHE A 107 5.68 -8.72 3.58
CA PHE A 107 5.30 -7.47 4.24
C PHE A 107 5.27 -7.68 5.77
N ALA A 108 5.38 -6.57 6.51
CA ALA A 108 5.18 -6.56 7.94
C ALA A 108 3.71 -6.24 8.28
N PHE A 109 3.29 -6.51 9.53
CA PHE A 109 1.95 -6.16 10.03
C PHE A 109 1.56 -4.71 9.69
N ALA A 110 2.48 -3.75 9.85
CA ALA A 110 2.23 -2.35 9.54
C ALA A 110 1.79 -2.11 8.09
N GLY A 111 2.30 -2.90 7.12
CA GLY A 111 1.91 -2.79 5.72
C GLY A 111 0.47 -3.25 5.47
N LEU A 112 0.07 -4.40 6.02
CA LEU A 112 -1.31 -4.88 5.92
C LEU A 112 -2.27 -3.97 6.70
N ARG A 113 -1.90 -3.58 7.91
CA ARG A 113 -2.68 -2.66 8.74
C ARG A 113 -3.01 -1.36 7.99
N ALA A 114 -2.02 -0.73 7.36
CA ALA A 114 -2.23 0.50 6.60
C ALA A 114 -3.23 0.31 5.43
N LYS A 115 -3.20 -0.87 4.77
CA LYS A 115 -4.16 -1.21 3.72
C LYS A 115 -5.58 -1.36 4.25
N LEU A 116 -5.73 -2.07 5.37
CA LEU A 116 -7.03 -2.28 6.00
C LEU A 116 -7.61 -0.97 6.55
N GLU A 117 -6.80 -0.13 7.20
CA GLU A 117 -7.23 1.19 7.68
C GLU A 117 -7.69 2.10 6.52
N ALA A 118 -6.95 2.13 5.41
CA ALA A 118 -7.33 2.88 4.21
C ALA A 118 -8.64 2.35 3.59
N TYR A 119 -8.82 1.02 3.59
CA TYR A 119 -10.07 0.40 3.15
C TYR A 119 -11.27 0.76 4.06
N ALA A 120 -11.08 0.73 5.37
CA ALA A 120 -12.15 1.12 6.32
C ALA A 120 -12.55 2.60 6.16
N GLU A 121 -11.58 3.49 5.89
CA GLU A 121 -11.86 4.89 5.60
C GLU A 121 -12.67 5.05 4.30
N LEU A 122 -12.24 4.36 3.23
CA LEU A 122 -12.96 4.34 1.97
C LEU A 122 -14.42 3.90 2.17
N ARG A 123 -14.64 2.77 2.87
CA ARG A 123 -15.98 2.25 3.15
C ARG A 123 -16.84 3.25 3.91
N ARG A 124 -16.29 3.87 4.98
CA ARG A 124 -17.02 4.89 5.75
C ARG A 124 -17.46 6.07 4.89
N THR A 125 -16.60 6.52 3.99
CA THR A 125 -16.91 7.61 3.07
C THR A 125 -18.01 7.21 2.09
N LEU A 126 -17.97 6.00 1.54
CA LEU A 126 -18.98 5.51 0.60
C LEU A 126 -20.32 5.21 1.28
N ASP A 127 -20.31 4.69 2.51
CA ASP A 127 -21.51 4.36 3.27
C ASP A 127 -22.23 5.63 3.81
N GLY A 128 -21.53 6.78 3.90
CA GLY A 128 -22.08 8.05 4.36
C GLY A 128 -23.16 8.65 3.46
N GLY A 129 -23.20 8.27 2.19
CA GLY A 129 -24.20 8.71 1.21
C GLY A 129 -24.21 10.23 0.99
N GLY A 130 -24.83 10.70 -0.06
CA GLY A 130 -24.96 12.13 -0.38
C GLY A 130 -24.17 12.54 -1.61
N GLU A 131 -24.23 13.83 -1.93
CA GLU A 131 -23.36 14.41 -2.99
C GLU A 131 -21.95 14.56 -2.44
N ALA A 132 -20.98 13.86 -3.06
CA ALA A 132 -19.59 13.97 -2.70
C ALA A 132 -18.99 15.28 -3.24
N GLU A 133 -18.45 16.11 -2.37
CA GLU A 133 -17.63 17.24 -2.81
C GLU A 133 -16.31 16.75 -3.43
N GLN A 134 -15.70 17.57 -4.31
CA GLN A 134 -14.44 17.21 -4.98
C GLN A 134 -13.35 16.76 -3.99
N ALA A 135 -13.25 17.40 -2.83
CA ALA A 135 -12.30 17.03 -1.78
C ALA A 135 -12.56 15.64 -1.18
N GLU A 136 -13.78 15.16 -1.22
CA GLU A 136 -14.16 13.81 -0.77
C GLU A 136 -13.85 12.77 -1.84
N VAL A 137 -14.12 13.09 -3.09
CA VAL A 137 -13.71 12.28 -4.25
C VAL A 137 -12.19 12.11 -4.27
N ASP A 138 -11.43 13.18 -4.08
CA ASP A 138 -9.96 13.13 -4.02
C ASP A 138 -9.46 12.30 -2.84
N ARG A 139 -10.14 12.31 -1.70
CA ARG A 139 -9.82 11.43 -0.56
C ARG A 139 -10.08 9.96 -0.88
N ILE A 140 -11.19 9.64 -1.53
CA ILE A 140 -11.54 8.27 -1.95
C ILE A 140 -10.44 7.71 -2.86
N PHE A 141 -10.08 8.41 -3.93
CA PHE A 141 -9.03 7.99 -4.86
C PHE A 141 -7.64 8.06 -4.21
N GLY A 142 -7.40 9.02 -3.32
CA GLY A 142 -6.16 9.12 -2.56
C GLY A 142 -5.96 7.95 -1.59
N ALA A 143 -6.99 7.50 -0.90
CA ALA A 143 -6.94 6.36 0.01
C ALA A 143 -6.61 5.04 -0.74
N LEU A 144 -7.14 4.86 -1.94
CA LEU A 144 -6.80 3.74 -2.81
C LEU A 144 -5.34 3.79 -3.28
N SER A 145 -4.79 4.98 -3.49
CA SER A 145 -3.43 5.22 -3.97
C SER A 145 -2.39 5.27 -2.84
N ALA A 146 -2.76 5.71 -1.65
CA ALA A 146 -1.85 5.97 -0.51
C ALA A 146 -1.23 4.72 0.11
N SER A 147 -1.69 3.55 -0.25
CA SER A 147 -1.31 2.30 0.39
C SER A 147 -0.09 1.60 -0.21
N SER A 148 0.71 2.29 -0.98
CA SER A 148 1.98 1.77 -1.52
C SER A 148 3.19 2.53 -0.98
N GLU A 149 3.24 2.76 0.36
CA GLU A 149 4.57 2.99 0.92
C GLU A 149 5.29 1.64 0.98
N PRO A 150 6.36 1.44 0.19
CA PRO A 150 7.28 0.35 0.47
C PRO A 150 7.71 0.57 1.92
N GLY A 151 7.48 -0.41 2.78
CA GLY A 151 7.99 -0.35 4.15
C GLY A 151 9.45 0.09 4.09
N LEU A 152 9.82 1.05 4.94
CA LEU A 152 11.18 1.60 4.93
C LEU A 152 12.19 0.44 4.92
N PRO A 153 13.18 0.44 4.01
CA PRO A 153 14.17 -0.63 3.94
C PRO A 153 14.83 -0.86 5.30
N LYS A 154 15.29 -2.08 5.59
CA LYS A 154 16.02 -2.39 6.85
C LYS A 154 17.04 -1.31 7.15
N GLY A 155 17.02 -0.79 8.38
CA GLY A 155 17.89 0.30 8.82
C GLY A 155 17.33 1.72 8.60
N HIS A 156 16.09 1.88 8.17
CA HIS A 156 15.42 3.17 8.11
C HIS A 156 14.37 3.28 9.23
N SER A 157 14.37 4.41 9.93
CA SER A 157 13.40 4.76 10.97
C SER A 157 12.27 5.62 10.39
N PRO A 158 10.99 5.33 10.68
CA PRO A 158 9.87 6.19 10.27
C PRO A 158 10.02 7.63 10.77
N THR A 159 10.48 7.81 12.00
CA THR A 159 10.72 9.13 12.61
C THR A 159 11.75 9.93 11.81
N THR A 160 12.86 9.29 11.43
CA THR A 160 13.92 9.95 10.63
C THR A 160 13.43 10.25 9.22
N ALA A 161 12.64 9.35 8.60
CA ALA A 161 12.05 9.60 7.30
C ALA A 161 11.14 10.84 7.31
N GLU A 162 10.31 10.97 8.35
CA GLU A 162 9.42 12.11 8.51
C GLU A 162 10.19 13.42 8.75
N LEU A 163 11.25 13.42 9.55
CA LEU A 163 12.12 14.58 9.74
C LEU A 163 12.72 15.07 8.41
N VAL A 164 13.29 14.15 7.62
CA VAL A 164 13.88 14.48 6.31
C VAL A 164 12.81 14.97 5.33
N ARG A 165 11.64 14.35 5.33
CA ARG A 165 10.50 14.76 4.50
C ARG A 165 10.07 16.20 4.83
N ARG A 166 9.83 16.51 6.10
CA ARG A 166 9.44 17.85 6.54
C ARG A 166 10.47 18.89 6.17
N ALA A 167 11.75 18.62 6.43
CA ALA A 167 12.81 19.56 6.10
C ALA A 167 12.86 19.90 4.60
N LEU A 168 12.57 18.94 3.70
CA LEU A 168 12.47 19.19 2.27
C LEU A 168 11.24 20.03 1.88
N ILE A 169 10.09 19.75 2.50
CA ILE A 169 8.84 20.49 2.21
C ILE A 169 8.96 21.93 2.69
N ASP A 170 9.41 22.12 3.95
CA ASP A 170 9.50 23.43 4.60
C ASP A 170 10.56 24.34 3.96
N ALA A 171 11.54 23.75 3.25
CA ALA A 171 12.58 24.52 2.60
C ALA A 171 12.09 25.29 1.36
N GLY A 172 11.02 24.84 0.71
CA GLY A 172 10.49 25.44 -0.53
C GLY A 172 11.46 25.43 -1.72
N GLY A 173 12.64 24.80 -1.58
CA GLY A 173 13.69 24.74 -2.60
C GLY A 173 14.65 23.56 -2.43
N PRO A 174 15.62 23.42 -3.38
CA PRO A 174 16.55 22.28 -3.34
C PRO A 174 17.51 22.34 -2.14
N LEU A 175 17.62 21.22 -1.39
CA LEU A 175 18.57 21.05 -0.29
C LEU A 175 19.57 19.92 -0.57
N SER A 176 20.81 20.10 -0.12
CA SER A 176 21.84 19.06 -0.07
C SER A 176 21.66 18.14 1.16
N ALA A 177 22.34 16.99 1.15
CA ALA A 177 22.35 16.10 2.30
C ALA A 177 23.00 16.73 3.55
N GLN A 178 23.91 17.66 3.35
CA GLN A 178 24.54 18.42 4.44
C GLN A 178 23.54 19.39 5.08
N GLU A 179 22.82 20.17 4.28
CA GLU A 179 21.80 21.11 4.76
C GLU A 179 20.63 20.40 5.47
N ILE A 180 20.24 19.22 5.00
CA ILE A 180 19.25 18.38 5.68
C ILE A 180 19.77 17.89 7.03
N ALA A 181 21.05 17.44 7.10
CA ALA A 181 21.67 16.98 8.33
C ALA A 181 21.68 18.10 9.40
N GLU A 182 22.04 19.31 9.01
CA GLU A 182 22.08 20.50 9.87
C GLU A 182 20.67 20.88 10.40
N ARG A 183 19.65 20.79 9.55
CA ARG A 183 18.26 21.12 9.93
C ARG A 183 17.59 20.08 10.82
N THR A 184 17.96 18.81 10.67
CA THR A 184 17.26 17.68 11.30
C THR A 184 18.03 17.04 12.45
N GLY A 185 19.31 17.37 12.61
CA GLY A 185 20.19 16.76 13.60
C GLY A 185 20.64 15.33 13.28
N VAL A 186 20.29 14.80 12.09
CA VAL A 186 20.77 13.48 11.66
C VAL A 186 22.17 13.59 11.03
N SER A 187 22.91 12.47 10.93
CA SER A 187 24.18 12.49 10.22
C SER A 187 24.00 12.72 8.71
N ARG A 188 24.99 13.34 8.05
CA ARG A 188 24.99 13.54 6.58
C ARG A 188 24.76 12.23 5.81
N GLN A 189 25.38 11.12 6.27
CA GLN A 189 25.17 9.80 5.66
C GLN A 189 23.73 9.33 5.79
N THR A 190 23.12 9.54 6.95
CA THR A 190 21.72 9.24 7.18
C THR A 190 20.84 10.09 6.25
N ALA A 191 21.01 11.41 6.24
CA ALA A 191 20.28 12.30 5.34
C ALA A 191 20.38 11.85 3.87
N GLN A 192 21.58 11.55 3.39
CA GLN A 192 21.82 11.10 2.02
C GLN A 192 21.09 9.77 1.70
N ARG A 193 21.06 8.83 2.66
CA ARG A 193 20.35 7.55 2.50
C ARG A 193 18.85 7.75 2.34
N TYR A 194 18.24 8.63 3.14
CA TYR A 194 16.82 8.94 3.05
C TYR A 194 16.47 9.77 1.80
N LEU A 195 17.30 10.71 1.41
CA LEU A 195 17.12 11.50 0.18
C LEU A 195 17.14 10.60 -1.07
N LYS A 196 18.07 9.63 -1.15
CA LYS A 196 18.07 8.63 -2.22
C LYS A 196 16.82 7.73 -2.20
N LEU A 197 16.29 7.41 -1.02
CA LEU A 197 15.03 6.66 -0.92
C LEU A 197 13.86 7.48 -1.46
N LEU A 198 13.76 8.76 -1.09
CA LEU A 198 12.71 9.66 -1.58
C LEU A 198 12.81 9.90 -3.10
N GLU A 199 14.02 9.98 -3.64
CA GLU A 199 14.26 10.07 -5.08
C GLU A 199 13.79 8.79 -5.80
N ARG A 200 14.20 7.61 -5.34
CA ARG A 200 13.80 6.32 -5.91
C ARG A 200 12.28 6.10 -5.86
N THR A 201 11.61 6.64 -4.85
CA THR A 201 10.15 6.55 -4.70
C THR A 201 9.40 7.70 -5.40
N GLY A 202 10.11 8.54 -6.17
CA GLY A 202 9.53 9.66 -6.93
C GLY A 202 9.00 10.81 -6.07
N ARG A 203 9.32 10.84 -4.76
CA ARG A 203 8.89 11.89 -3.82
C ARG A 203 9.84 13.07 -3.75
N ALA A 204 11.07 12.89 -4.17
CA ALA A 204 12.03 13.96 -4.34
C ALA A 204 12.67 13.89 -5.73
N ARG A 205 13.03 15.04 -6.28
CA ARG A 205 13.76 15.17 -7.53
C ARG A 205 15.19 15.60 -7.24
N LEU A 206 16.15 14.90 -7.84
CA LEU A 206 17.55 15.28 -7.82
C LEU A 206 17.78 16.46 -8.75
N THR A 207 18.50 17.46 -8.28
CA THR A 207 19.07 18.56 -9.05
C THR A 207 20.56 18.64 -8.80
N LEU A 208 21.31 19.07 -9.79
CA LEU A 208 22.77 19.25 -9.70
C LEU A 208 23.08 20.74 -9.57
N LYS A 209 23.85 21.11 -8.55
CA LYS A 209 24.45 22.44 -8.43
C LYS A 209 25.91 22.35 -8.84
N TYR A 210 26.27 23.07 -9.90
CA TYR A 210 27.66 23.20 -10.36
C TYR A 210 28.31 24.35 -9.61
N GLY A 211 29.49 24.14 -9.04
CA GLY A 211 30.37 25.17 -8.48
C GLY A 211 31.50 25.48 -9.45
N ASP A 212 32.33 26.49 -9.12
CA ASP A 212 33.45 26.96 -9.97
C ASP A 212 34.56 25.90 -10.17
N ALA A 213 34.63 24.89 -9.32
CA ALA A 213 35.52 23.73 -9.46
C ALA A 213 35.01 22.53 -8.63
N GLY A 214 35.15 21.30 -9.15
CA GLY A 214 34.86 20.07 -8.43
C GLY A 214 33.61 19.30 -8.94
N ARG A 215 33.24 18.23 -8.21
CA ARG A 215 32.07 17.41 -8.53
C ARG A 215 30.78 18.21 -8.25
N PRO A 216 29.76 18.13 -9.13
CA PRO A 216 28.46 18.75 -8.87
C PRO A 216 27.86 18.30 -7.55
N GLU A 217 27.32 19.24 -6.79
CA GLU A 217 26.62 18.95 -5.54
C GLU A 217 25.23 18.41 -5.86
N HIS A 218 24.90 17.26 -5.26
CA HIS A 218 23.55 16.68 -5.33
C HIS A 218 22.62 17.44 -4.39
N ARG A 219 21.57 18.02 -4.94
CA ARG A 219 20.51 18.70 -4.21
C ARG A 219 19.16 18.06 -4.53
N TYR A 220 18.28 18.02 -3.57
CA TYR A 220 17.00 17.37 -3.68
C TYR A 220 15.87 18.37 -3.38
N VAL A 221 14.83 18.34 -4.18
CA VAL A 221 13.62 19.15 -3.98
C VAL A 221 12.43 18.22 -3.85
N TRP A 222 11.48 18.55 -2.99
CA TRP A 222 10.24 17.81 -2.87
C TRP A 222 9.47 17.84 -4.19
N ALA A 223 9.06 16.69 -4.68
CA ALA A 223 8.25 16.58 -5.89
C ALA A 223 6.80 16.86 -5.52
N THR A 224 6.35 18.11 -5.66
CA THR A 224 4.93 18.43 -5.63
C THR A 224 4.29 17.75 -6.85
N ARG A 225 3.32 16.86 -6.65
CA ARG A 225 2.50 16.37 -7.76
C ARG A 225 1.77 17.57 -8.37
N ALA A 226 2.02 17.81 -9.66
CA ALA A 226 1.17 18.66 -10.47
C ALA A 226 -0.15 17.92 -10.74
#